data_c909b37c8fbe339d51e128b21e0449ec
#
_entry.id   c909b37c8fbe339d51e128b21e0449ec
#
_cell.length_a   1.000
_cell.length_b   1.000
_cell.length_c   1.000
_cell.angle_alpha   90.00
_cell.angle_beta   90.00
_cell.angle_gamma   90.00
#
_symmetry.space_group_name_H-M   'P 1'
#
loop_
_entity.id
_entity.type
_entity.pdbx_description
1 polymer ?
#
loop_
_entity_poly.entity_id
_entity_poly.type
_entity_poly.pdbx_seq_one_letter_code
_entity_poly.pdbx_strand_id
1 'polypeptide(L)'
;MSKHFAAGRPEPATHPVNPSLWSPPPTWAGLAGQVRDVIDDLPRFPAAPLQRRWHQTWGATQAEAAAEMPGDHLLPRAQYRCTRAITIGASPEQVWPWLVQVGCLRGGWYADDLLDNFARPSVRRIVPELQDLRVGQWLAWIPKPSERTAFVVDSFARPSWLLWRSPNRTWAWRLSPGGSERTRLVTRMHTVYEWRRPLALGTVLLMELADYPMMRRMLLGIRERAEAPI
;
A
#
# COMPACT_ATOMS: atom_id res chain seq x y z
N MET A 1 30.96 22.90 1.55
CA MET A 1 29.88 23.92 1.62
C MET A 1 28.58 23.23 1.31
N SER A 2 27.84 22.87 2.33
CA SER A 2 26.61 22.07 2.23
C SER A 2 25.51 22.85 2.93
N LYS A 3 24.77 23.64 2.14
CA LYS A 3 23.48 24.26 2.54
C LYS A 3 22.46 23.78 1.53
N HIS A 4 21.45 23.10 2.03
CA HIS A 4 20.05 23.10 1.61
C HIS A 4 19.40 21.74 1.93
N PHE A 5 18.79 21.63 3.09
CA PHE A 5 17.55 20.88 3.26
C PHE A 5 16.89 21.31 4.58
N ALA A 6 16.50 22.61 4.59
CA ALA A 6 15.47 23.10 5.49
C ALA A 6 14.31 23.62 4.62
N ALA A 7 13.76 22.74 3.79
CA ALA A 7 12.44 22.96 3.25
C ALA A 7 11.47 22.67 4.40
N GLY A 8 10.67 23.64 4.77
CA GLY A 8 9.72 23.59 5.86
C GLY A 8 8.90 22.30 5.77
N ARG A 9 8.73 21.63 6.92
CA ARG A 9 7.80 20.51 7.03
C ARG A 9 6.45 21.01 6.52
N PRO A 10 5.86 20.39 5.49
CA PRO A 10 4.50 20.72 5.15
C PRO A 10 3.66 20.45 6.40
N GLU A 11 2.96 21.46 6.89
CA GLU A 11 1.93 21.24 7.88
C GLU A 11 1.05 20.09 7.39
N PRO A 12 0.69 19.15 8.27
CA PRO A 12 -0.21 18.08 7.88
C PRO A 12 -1.45 18.74 7.29
N ALA A 13 -1.65 18.60 6.00
CA ALA A 13 -2.90 18.97 5.38
C ALA A 13 -3.95 18.08 6.04
N THR A 14 -4.55 18.59 7.10
CA THR A 14 -5.66 17.97 7.80
C THR A 14 -6.84 18.03 6.84
N HIS A 15 -6.85 17.12 5.86
CA HIS A 15 -8.11 16.81 5.21
C HIS A 15 -8.99 16.22 6.31
N PRO A 16 -10.08 16.88 6.67
CA PRO A 16 -11.01 16.31 7.62
C PRO A 16 -11.38 14.94 7.08
N VAL A 17 -11.10 13.94 7.90
CA VAL A 17 -11.59 12.59 7.65
C VAL A 17 -13.09 12.72 7.47
N ASN A 18 -13.57 12.52 6.25
CA ASN A 18 -15.00 12.57 5.99
C ASN A 18 -15.60 11.19 6.32
N PRO A 19 -16.26 11.03 7.48
CA PRO A 19 -16.83 9.74 7.87
C PRO A 19 -17.87 9.21 6.87
N SER A 20 -18.45 10.09 6.04
CA SER A 20 -19.42 9.69 5.02
C SER A 20 -18.81 8.88 3.87
N LEU A 21 -17.47 8.92 3.70
CA LEU A 21 -16.76 8.12 2.72
C LEU A 21 -16.51 6.68 3.19
N TRP A 22 -16.75 6.41 4.48
CA TRP A 22 -16.59 5.07 5.02
C TRP A 22 -17.71 4.16 4.59
N SER A 23 -17.34 2.94 4.24
CA SER A 23 -18.34 1.88 4.11
C SER A 23 -19.05 1.68 5.46
N PRO A 24 -20.34 1.37 5.46
CA PRO A 24 -21.07 1.04 6.68
C PRO A 24 -20.42 -0.17 7.37
N PRO A 25 -20.64 -0.36 8.68
CA PRO A 25 -20.21 -1.58 9.37
C PRO A 25 -20.68 -2.83 8.63
N PRO A 26 -19.90 -3.91 8.64
CA PRO A 26 -20.29 -5.14 7.95
C PRO A 26 -21.55 -5.74 8.60
N THR A 27 -22.35 -6.41 7.78
CA THR A 27 -23.38 -7.33 8.28
C THR A 27 -22.74 -8.55 8.94
N TRP A 28 -23.47 -9.33 9.72
CA TRP A 28 -22.97 -10.57 10.32
C TRP A 28 -22.44 -11.56 9.26
N ALA A 29 -23.13 -11.68 8.12
CA ALA A 29 -22.66 -12.51 7.00
C ALA A 29 -21.36 -11.96 6.39
N GLY A 30 -21.24 -10.63 6.25
CA GLY A 30 -20.02 -9.98 5.79
C GLY A 30 -18.85 -10.20 6.75
N LEU A 31 -19.09 -10.11 8.06
CA LEU A 31 -18.08 -10.38 9.08
C LEU A 31 -17.61 -11.85 9.04
N ALA A 32 -18.54 -12.81 8.90
CA ALA A 32 -18.18 -14.21 8.75
C ALA A 32 -17.33 -14.48 7.51
N GLY A 33 -17.60 -13.79 6.39
CA GLY A 33 -16.76 -13.82 5.20
C GLY A 33 -15.35 -13.29 5.46
N GLN A 34 -15.20 -12.16 6.13
CA GLN A 34 -13.90 -11.59 6.50
C GLN A 34 -13.10 -12.50 7.42
N VAL A 35 -13.76 -13.12 8.41
CA VAL A 35 -13.12 -14.11 9.29
C VAL A 35 -12.59 -15.30 8.48
N ARG A 36 -13.39 -15.81 7.55
CA ARG A 36 -12.95 -16.89 6.65
C ARG A 36 -11.74 -16.48 5.82
N ASP A 37 -11.74 -15.28 5.28
CA ASP A 37 -10.62 -14.75 4.50
C ASP A 37 -9.32 -14.71 5.31
N VAL A 38 -9.38 -14.28 6.57
CA VAL A 38 -8.24 -14.30 7.50
C VAL A 38 -7.78 -15.73 7.77
N ILE A 39 -8.71 -16.66 8.01
CA ILE A 39 -8.39 -18.08 8.25
C ILE A 39 -7.68 -18.69 7.03
N ASP A 40 -8.12 -18.40 5.82
CA ASP A 40 -7.52 -18.91 4.59
C ASP A 40 -6.09 -18.39 4.37
N ASP A 41 -5.77 -17.21 4.90
CA ASP A 41 -4.42 -16.64 4.85
C ASP A 41 -3.55 -17.00 6.06
N LEU A 42 -4.15 -17.51 7.15
CA LEU A 42 -3.45 -17.81 8.40
C LEU A 42 -2.17 -18.66 8.22
N PRO A 43 -2.15 -19.72 7.38
CA PRO A 43 -0.94 -20.52 7.17
C PRO A 43 0.23 -19.76 6.54
N ARG A 44 -0.04 -18.63 5.85
CA ARG A 44 0.99 -17.84 5.18
C ARG A 44 1.79 -16.98 6.13
N PHE A 45 1.24 -16.63 7.29
CA PHE A 45 1.91 -15.79 8.28
C PHE A 45 3.14 -16.48 8.89
N PRO A 46 3.04 -17.69 9.49
CA PRO A 46 4.19 -18.38 10.09
C PRO A 46 5.18 -18.90 9.04
N ALA A 47 4.73 -19.18 7.81
CA ALA A 47 5.61 -19.62 6.73
C ALA A 47 6.48 -18.49 6.14
N ALA A 48 6.13 -17.23 6.39
CA ALA A 48 6.78 -16.08 5.79
C ALA A 48 8.30 -16.01 6.01
N PRO A 49 8.85 -16.25 7.22
CA PRO A 49 10.31 -16.22 7.44
C PRO A 49 11.07 -17.28 6.66
N LEU A 50 10.49 -18.48 6.51
CA LEU A 50 11.11 -19.61 5.80
C LEU A 50 11.21 -19.35 4.28
N GLN A 51 10.29 -18.56 3.75
CA GLN A 51 10.18 -18.25 2.33
C GLN A 51 10.49 -16.77 2.05
N ARG A 52 11.25 -16.11 2.93
CA ARG A 52 11.48 -14.67 2.93
C ARG A 52 11.87 -14.13 1.56
N ARG A 53 12.82 -14.75 0.87
CA ARG A 53 13.27 -14.30 -0.46
C ARG A 53 12.14 -14.31 -1.49
N TRP A 54 11.36 -15.38 -1.50
CA TRP A 54 10.21 -15.51 -2.41
C TRP A 54 9.11 -14.51 -2.06
N HIS A 55 8.81 -14.31 -0.77
CA HIS A 55 7.83 -13.33 -0.31
C HIS A 55 8.23 -11.90 -0.64
N GLN A 56 9.52 -11.61 -0.60
CA GLN A 56 10.03 -10.27 -0.94
C GLN A 56 9.97 -9.96 -2.44
N THR A 57 9.92 -10.96 -3.31
CA THR A 57 9.89 -10.78 -4.76
C THR A 57 8.69 -11.42 -5.43
N TRP A 58 7.63 -11.70 -4.66
CA TRP A 58 6.46 -12.38 -5.18
C TRP A 58 5.88 -11.70 -6.42
N GLY A 59 5.75 -12.48 -7.51
CA GLY A 59 5.22 -12.02 -8.78
C GLY A 59 6.15 -11.11 -9.59
N ALA A 60 7.23 -10.60 -9.00
CA ALA A 60 8.21 -9.77 -9.71
C ALA A 60 9.27 -10.63 -10.40
N THR A 61 9.73 -10.19 -11.55
CA THR A 61 10.92 -10.75 -12.22
C THR A 61 12.19 -10.24 -11.56
N GLN A 62 13.32 -10.91 -11.81
CA GLN A 62 14.63 -10.45 -11.35
C GLN A 62 14.97 -9.05 -11.90
N ALA A 63 14.62 -8.79 -13.17
CA ALA A 63 14.81 -7.49 -13.80
C ALA A 63 14.00 -6.38 -13.08
N GLU A 64 12.74 -6.64 -12.74
CA GLU A 64 11.91 -5.69 -11.99
C GLU A 64 12.43 -5.47 -10.57
N ALA A 65 12.92 -6.52 -9.91
CA ALA A 65 13.51 -6.42 -8.58
C ALA A 65 14.83 -5.61 -8.57
N ALA A 66 15.60 -5.68 -9.67
CA ALA A 66 16.86 -4.96 -9.83
C ALA A 66 16.69 -3.55 -10.44
N ALA A 67 15.60 -3.29 -11.16
CA ALA A 67 15.36 -1.99 -11.79
C ALA A 67 15.18 -0.88 -10.74
N GLU A 68 15.64 0.31 -11.07
CA GLU A 68 15.44 1.50 -10.23
C GLU A 68 13.96 1.86 -10.15
N MET A 69 13.50 2.24 -8.95
CA MET A 69 12.15 2.70 -8.69
C MET A 69 12.15 4.06 -7.96
N PRO A 70 11.07 4.84 -8.09
CA PRO A 70 10.93 6.10 -7.36
C PRO A 70 11.20 5.90 -5.86
N GLY A 71 12.04 6.76 -5.27
CA GLY A 71 12.33 6.76 -3.84
C GLY A 71 13.40 5.77 -3.36
N ASP A 72 14.01 4.94 -4.22
CA ASP A 72 15.07 4.01 -3.82
C ASP A 72 16.25 4.69 -3.12
N HIS A 73 16.58 5.91 -3.54
CA HIS A 73 17.65 6.72 -2.98
C HIS A 73 17.34 7.30 -1.59
N LEU A 74 16.07 7.36 -1.19
CA LEU A 74 15.66 7.98 0.08
C LEU A 74 16.05 7.14 1.29
N LEU A 75 16.03 5.81 1.17
CA LEU A 75 16.36 4.87 2.24
C LEU A 75 17.39 3.83 1.81
N PRO A 76 18.65 4.24 1.51
CA PRO A 76 19.67 3.33 0.96
C PRO A 76 20.09 2.23 1.95
N ARG A 77 19.86 2.42 3.25
CA ARG A 77 20.20 1.47 4.32
C ARG A 77 18.99 0.72 4.90
N ALA A 78 17.91 0.60 4.13
CA ALA A 78 16.75 -0.16 4.57
C ALA A 78 17.11 -1.62 4.85
N GLN A 79 16.70 -2.14 6.01
CA GLN A 79 16.89 -3.55 6.39
C GLN A 79 15.81 -4.45 5.79
N TYR A 80 14.60 -3.93 5.60
CA TYR A 80 13.54 -4.62 4.88
C TYR A 80 13.37 -4.01 3.50
N ARG A 81 13.39 -4.86 2.48
CA ARG A 81 13.16 -4.47 1.09
C ARG A 81 12.32 -5.54 0.42
N CYS A 82 11.26 -5.14 -0.25
CA CYS A 82 10.49 -6.06 -1.08
C CYS A 82 10.09 -5.38 -2.39
N THR A 83 10.05 -6.16 -3.46
CA THR A 83 9.52 -5.75 -4.76
C THR A 83 8.53 -6.81 -5.21
N ARG A 84 7.27 -6.45 -5.36
CA ARG A 84 6.20 -7.38 -5.76
C ARG A 84 5.50 -6.86 -6.99
N ALA A 85 4.92 -7.77 -7.75
CA ALA A 85 4.28 -7.36 -8.98
C ALA A 85 3.11 -8.26 -9.36
N ILE A 86 2.17 -7.69 -10.12
CA ILE A 86 1.04 -8.39 -10.69
C ILE A 86 0.71 -7.82 -12.07
N THR A 87 0.19 -8.66 -12.96
CA THR A 87 -0.39 -8.20 -14.22
C THR A 87 -1.90 -8.07 -14.05
N ILE A 88 -2.46 -6.97 -14.51
CA ILE A 88 -3.88 -6.61 -14.41
C ILE A 88 -4.43 -6.46 -15.83
N GLY A 89 -5.59 -7.04 -16.11
CA GLY A 89 -6.29 -6.96 -17.38
C GLY A 89 -7.11 -5.68 -17.54
N ALA A 90 -6.46 -4.54 -17.26
CA ALA A 90 -7.02 -3.20 -17.42
C ALA A 90 -5.90 -2.22 -17.73
N SER A 91 -6.20 -1.10 -18.40
CA SER A 91 -5.20 -0.09 -18.75
C SER A 91 -4.66 0.64 -17.49
N PRO A 92 -3.48 1.29 -17.55
CA PRO A 92 -2.98 2.10 -16.43
C PRO A 92 -3.96 3.17 -15.95
N GLU A 93 -4.73 3.75 -16.87
CA GLU A 93 -5.75 4.76 -16.58
C GLU A 93 -6.93 4.19 -15.78
N GLN A 94 -7.26 2.92 -16.00
CA GLN A 94 -8.31 2.21 -15.25
C GLN A 94 -7.81 1.71 -13.89
N VAL A 95 -6.53 1.34 -13.78
CA VAL A 95 -5.92 0.87 -12.51
C VAL A 95 -5.61 2.03 -11.57
N TRP A 96 -5.15 3.17 -12.10
CA TRP A 96 -4.72 4.33 -11.33
C TRP A 96 -5.75 4.83 -10.29
N PRO A 97 -7.03 5.00 -10.63
CA PRO A 97 -8.04 5.47 -9.67
C PRO A 97 -8.16 4.58 -8.43
N TRP A 98 -8.01 3.27 -8.60
CA TRP A 98 -8.05 2.32 -7.49
C TRP A 98 -6.85 2.49 -6.56
N LEU A 99 -5.65 2.73 -7.12
CA LEU A 99 -4.46 2.99 -6.33
C LEU A 99 -4.53 4.30 -5.55
N VAL A 100 -5.05 5.37 -6.19
CA VAL A 100 -5.15 6.70 -5.58
C VAL A 100 -6.06 6.72 -4.36
N GLN A 101 -7.15 5.97 -4.35
CA GLN A 101 -8.14 6.00 -3.27
C GLN A 101 -7.85 5.05 -2.10
N VAL A 102 -6.75 4.26 -2.15
CA VAL A 102 -6.33 3.35 -1.08
C VAL A 102 -6.15 4.09 0.24
N GLY A 103 -6.36 3.40 1.35
CA GLY A 103 -6.06 3.85 2.70
C GLY A 103 -7.23 3.78 3.67
N CYS A 104 -6.89 3.73 4.96
CA CYS A 104 -7.85 3.83 6.05
C CYS A 104 -8.59 5.17 5.96
N LEU A 105 -9.91 5.15 6.18
CA LEU A 105 -10.77 6.33 6.05
C LEU A 105 -10.91 6.86 4.63
N ARG A 106 -10.51 6.09 3.66
CA ARG A 106 -10.60 6.33 2.23
C ARG A 106 -11.31 5.13 1.56
N GLY A 107 -10.74 4.57 0.50
CA GLY A 107 -11.30 3.41 -0.19
C GLY A 107 -11.07 2.06 0.51
N GLY A 108 -10.35 2.02 1.62
CA GLY A 108 -9.86 0.80 2.25
C GLY A 108 -8.54 0.32 1.65
N TRP A 109 -8.03 -0.83 2.13
CA TRP A 109 -6.75 -1.39 1.70
C TRP A 109 -6.88 -2.49 0.66
N TYR A 110 -8.12 -2.93 0.37
CA TYR A 110 -8.42 -4.02 -0.56
C TYR A 110 -7.77 -5.35 -0.17
N ALA A 111 -7.43 -5.51 1.09
CA ALA A 111 -6.80 -6.70 1.66
C ALA A 111 -7.73 -7.36 2.68
N ASP A 112 -7.29 -7.55 3.92
CA ASP A 112 -8.11 -8.16 4.97
C ASP A 112 -8.84 -7.07 5.76
N ASP A 113 -10.02 -6.67 5.32
CA ASP A 113 -10.80 -5.58 5.92
C ASP A 113 -10.99 -5.73 7.44
N LEU A 114 -11.00 -6.98 7.95
CA LEU A 114 -11.07 -7.25 9.38
C LEU A 114 -9.82 -6.74 10.11
N LEU A 115 -8.64 -6.91 9.51
CA LEU A 115 -7.34 -6.64 10.15
C LEU A 115 -6.85 -5.21 9.87
N ASP A 116 -7.06 -4.71 8.66
CA ASP A 116 -6.44 -3.48 8.20
C ASP A 116 -7.42 -2.32 7.97
N ASN A 117 -8.73 -2.60 7.94
CA ASN A 117 -9.77 -1.60 7.71
C ASN A 117 -10.85 -1.56 8.82
N PHE A 118 -10.53 -2.05 10.02
CA PHE A 118 -11.44 -2.07 11.17
C PHE A 118 -12.77 -2.76 10.86
N ALA A 119 -12.70 -3.89 10.16
CA ALA A 119 -13.83 -4.68 9.65
C ALA A 119 -14.75 -3.92 8.68
N ARG A 120 -14.44 -2.69 8.28
CA ARG A 120 -15.24 -1.95 7.30
C ARG A 120 -14.90 -2.41 5.89
N PRO A 121 -15.87 -2.84 5.08
CA PRO A 121 -15.59 -3.30 3.72
C PRO A 121 -14.89 -2.23 2.88
N SER A 122 -13.82 -2.60 2.21
CA SER A 122 -13.18 -1.76 1.20
C SER A 122 -14.14 -1.48 0.05
N VAL A 123 -14.13 -0.26 -0.46
CA VAL A 123 -15.06 0.18 -1.52
C VAL A 123 -14.87 -0.63 -2.81
N ARG A 124 -15.97 -0.84 -3.51
CA ARG A 124 -16.02 -1.54 -4.80
C ARG A 124 -16.42 -0.61 -5.98
N ARG A 125 -16.25 0.69 -5.79
CA ARG A 125 -16.47 1.72 -6.81
C ARG A 125 -15.40 2.79 -6.73
N ILE A 126 -15.18 3.51 -7.82
CA ILE A 126 -14.37 4.72 -7.78
C ILE A 126 -15.16 5.80 -7.04
N VAL A 127 -14.47 6.43 -6.08
CA VAL A 127 -14.99 7.53 -5.27
C VAL A 127 -14.41 8.83 -5.80
N PRO A 128 -15.20 9.68 -6.49
CA PRO A 128 -14.68 10.88 -7.16
C PRO A 128 -13.94 11.82 -6.20
N GLU A 129 -14.41 11.97 -4.98
CA GLU A 129 -13.86 12.83 -3.94
C GLU A 129 -12.43 12.41 -3.50
N LEU A 130 -12.05 11.16 -3.79
CA LEU A 130 -10.72 10.61 -3.46
C LEU A 130 -9.74 10.68 -4.62
N GLN A 131 -10.15 11.18 -5.81
CA GLN A 131 -9.33 11.16 -7.01
C GLN A 131 -8.39 12.37 -7.13
N ASP A 132 -8.60 13.41 -6.34
CA ASP A 132 -7.73 14.58 -6.30
C ASP A 132 -6.49 14.27 -5.42
N LEU A 133 -5.50 13.60 -6.02
CA LEU A 133 -4.24 13.28 -5.35
C LEU A 133 -3.33 14.51 -5.31
N ARG A 134 -2.78 14.81 -4.13
CA ARG A 134 -1.87 15.95 -3.91
C ARG A 134 -0.62 15.52 -3.16
N VAL A 135 0.52 16.11 -3.53
CA VAL A 135 1.76 15.99 -2.73
C VAL A 135 1.52 16.57 -1.35
N GLY A 136 2.03 15.87 -0.32
CA GLY A 136 1.77 16.21 1.09
C GLY A 136 0.49 15.59 1.66
N GLN A 137 -0.36 14.97 0.85
CA GLN A 137 -1.58 14.32 1.32
C GLN A 137 -1.25 13.08 2.18
N TRP A 138 -1.96 12.93 3.28
CA TRP A 138 -1.77 11.80 4.19
C TRP A 138 -2.57 10.57 3.74
N LEU A 139 -1.90 9.43 3.85
CA LEU A 139 -2.46 8.10 3.67
C LEU A 139 -2.41 7.39 5.02
N ALA A 140 -3.49 7.48 5.78
CA ALA A 140 -3.57 6.96 7.14
C ALA A 140 -3.66 5.43 7.18
N TRP A 141 -3.00 4.81 8.17
CA TRP A 141 -3.17 3.38 8.49
C TRP A 141 -4.23 3.15 9.56
N ILE A 142 -4.45 4.16 10.39
CA ILE A 142 -5.40 4.12 11.51
C ILE A 142 -6.24 5.39 11.54
N PRO A 143 -7.40 5.38 12.21
CA PRO A 143 -8.33 6.52 12.25
C PRO A 143 -7.76 7.81 12.85
N LYS A 144 -6.78 7.71 13.74
CA LYS A 144 -6.07 8.87 14.31
C LYS A 144 -4.61 8.82 13.84
N PRO A 145 -4.32 9.31 12.63
CA PRO A 145 -3.00 9.20 12.05
C PRO A 145 -1.98 10.10 12.76
N SER A 146 -0.74 9.68 12.68
CA SER A 146 0.45 10.42 13.05
C SER A 146 1.49 10.26 11.95
N GLU A 147 2.58 11.02 11.97
CA GLU A 147 3.69 10.86 11.02
C GLU A 147 4.20 9.40 10.91
N ARG A 148 3.96 8.56 11.92
CA ARG A 148 4.40 7.16 11.97
C ARG A 148 3.35 6.16 11.55
N THR A 149 2.09 6.55 11.66
CA THR A 149 0.94 5.70 11.33
C THR A 149 0.24 6.18 10.07
N ALA A 150 0.95 6.96 9.25
CA ALA A 150 0.54 7.37 7.93
C ALA A 150 1.75 7.39 6.99
N PHE A 151 1.49 7.24 5.73
CA PHE A 151 2.36 7.71 4.67
C PHE A 151 1.93 9.12 4.25
N VAL A 152 2.84 9.81 3.58
CA VAL A 152 2.58 11.06 2.87
C VAL A 152 2.83 10.81 1.39
N VAL A 153 1.99 11.33 0.53
CA VAL A 153 2.24 11.38 -0.92
C VAL A 153 3.45 12.28 -1.14
N ASP A 154 4.57 11.68 -1.55
CA ASP A 154 5.81 12.41 -1.81
C ASP A 154 5.82 13.00 -3.21
N SER A 155 5.56 12.18 -4.20
CA SER A 155 5.59 12.57 -5.61
C SER A 155 4.85 11.53 -6.47
N PHE A 156 4.44 11.92 -7.68
CA PHE A 156 3.78 11.02 -8.62
C PHE A 156 3.80 11.57 -10.04
N ALA A 157 3.62 10.66 -11.01
CA ALA A 157 3.31 10.99 -12.40
C ALA A 157 2.16 10.08 -12.88
N ARG A 158 1.00 10.70 -13.14
CA ARG A 158 -0.21 9.97 -13.61
C ARG A 158 -0.05 9.47 -15.03
N PRO A 159 -0.51 8.27 -15.36
CA PRO A 159 -0.89 7.17 -14.48
C PRO A 159 0.29 6.24 -14.18
N SER A 160 1.54 6.70 -14.34
CA SER A 160 2.73 5.86 -14.47
C SER A 160 3.32 5.42 -13.14
N TRP A 161 3.37 6.29 -12.14
CA TRP A 161 3.97 5.95 -10.86
C TRP A 161 3.52 6.86 -9.70
N LEU A 162 3.64 6.34 -8.47
CA LEU A 162 3.30 7.01 -7.24
C LEU A 162 4.29 6.61 -6.16
N LEU A 163 4.76 7.59 -5.37
CA LEU A 163 5.63 7.40 -4.22
C LEU A 163 4.96 7.90 -2.95
N TRP A 164 4.86 7.01 -1.97
CA TRP A 164 4.48 7.33 -0.61
C TRP A 164 5.70 7.20 0.29
N ARG A 165 5.82 8.09 1.28
CA ARG A 165 6.87 8.01 2.28
C ARG A 165 6.37 8.27 3.69
N SER A 166 7.09 7.75 4.67
CA SER A 166 7.03 8.10 6.08
C SER A 166 8.46 8.28 6.60
N PRO A 167 8.68 8.67 7.86
CA PRO A 167 10.04 8.91 8.37
C PRO A 167 11.02 7.75 8.18
N ASN A 168 10.53 6.51 8.19
CA ASN A 168 11.38 5.31 8.09
C ASN A 168 10.95 4.33 7.01
N ARG A 169 10.04 4.73 6.10
CA ARG A 169 9.55 3.86 5.02
C ARG A 169 9.34 4.65 3.73
N THR A 170 9.58 3.96 2.61
CA THR A 170 9.11 4.39 1.29
C THR A 170 8.26 3.27 0.69
N TRP A 171 7.24 3.65 -0.05
CA TRP A 171 6.38 2.72 -0.76
C TRP A 171 6.09 3.25 -2.15
N ALA A 172 6.75 2.67 -3.13
CA ALA A 172 6.67 3.05 -4.53
C ALA A 172 5.76 2.12 -5.32
N TRP A 173 5.08 2.68 -6.29
CA TRP A 173 4.19 2.01 -7.23
C TRP A 173 4.56 2.43 -8.65
N ARG A 174 4.68 1.47 -9.55
CA ARG A 174 4.90 1.73 -10.99
C ARG A 174 3.86 0.96 -11.78
N LEU A 175 3.20 1.67 -12.69
CA LEU A 175 2.27 1.12 -13.65
C LEU A 175 2.91 1.23 -15.03
N SER A 176 3.07 0.11 -15.70
CA SER A 176 3.61 0.08 -17.06
C SER A 176 2.61 -0.64 -17.98
N PRO A 177 2.39 -0.15 -19.21
CA PRO A 177 1.59 -0.87 -20.18
C PRO A 177 2.18 -2.26 -20.42
N GLY A 178 1.34 -3.29 -20.38
CA GLY A 178 1.69 -4.69 -20.61
C GLY A 178 1.12 -5.27 -21.90
N GLY A 179 0.99 -4.45 -22.94
CA GLY A 179 0.26 -4.71 -24.19
C GLY A 179 -1.07 -3.95 -24.21
N SER A 180 -1.94 -4.25 -25.18
CA SER A 180 -3.27 -3.66 -25.24
C SER A 180 -4.08 -4.09 -23.99
N GLU A 181 -4.73 -3.12 -23.35
CA GLU A 181 -5.64 -3.36 -22.22
C GLU A 181 -5.03 -4.10 -21.01
N ARG A 182 -3.71 -3.97 -20.78
CA ARG A 182 -3.04 -4.59 -19.62
C ARG A 182 -2.09 -3.64 -18.94
N THR A 183 -2.00 -3.77 -17.62
CA THR A 183 -1.05 -3.06 -16.78
C THR A 183 -0.15 -4.02 -16.03
N ARG A 184 1.14 -3.77 -16.07
CA ARG A 184 2.08 -4.36 -15.14
C ARG A 184 2.22 -3.42 -13.94
N LEU A 185 1.68 -3.84 -12.80
CA LEU A 185 1.77 -3.11 -11.54
C LEU A 185 2.91 -3.69 -10.72
N VAL A 186 3.94 -2.88 -10.48
CA VAL A 186 5.10 -3.21 -9.63
C VAL A 186 5.06 -2.32 -8.41
N THR A 187 5.24 -2.90 -7.24
CA THR A 187 5.34 -2.14 -5.98
C THR A 187 6.62 -2.48 -5.25
N ARG A 188 7.25 -1.48 -4.63
CA ARG A 188 8.47 -1.62 -3.82
C ARG A 188 8.32 -0.91 -2.51
N MET A 189 8.64 -1.62 -1.42
CA MET A 189 8.68 -1.03 -0.09
C MET A 189 10.09 -1.17 0.50
N HIS A 190 10.57 -0.09 1.07
CA HIS A 190 11.77 -0.05 1.90
C HIS A 190 11.38 0.35 3.32
N THR A 191 11.95 -0.33 4.33
CA THR A 191 11.74 0.00 5.74
C THR A 191 13.06 -0.02 6.50
N VAL A 192 13.29 1.03 7.28
CA VAL A 192 14.38 1.12 8.25
C VAL A 192 13.82 0.76 9.61
N TYR A 193 14.43 -0.23 10.29
CA TYR A 193 14.06 -0.62 11.64
C TYR A 193 14.72 0.32 12.66
N GLU A 194 13.89 0.95 13.49
CA GLU A 194 14.35 1.87 14.54
C GLU A 194 14.65 1.10 15.84
N TRP A 195 15.73 0.30 15.85
CA TRP A 195 16.10 -0.63 16.94
C TRP A 195 16.16 -0.01 18.35
N ARG A 196 16.35 1.30 18.44
CA ARG A 196 16.35 2.03 19.73
C ARG A 196 14.97 2.26 20.33
N ARG A 197 13.90 1.85 19.64
CA ARG A 197 12.52 2.05 20.06
C ARG A 197 11.92 0.77 20.61
N PRO A 198 11.10 0.84 21.65
CA PRO A 198 10.47 -0.35 22.24
C PRO A 198 9.56 -1.11 21.26
N LEU A 199 8.99 -0.42 20.28
CA LEU A 199 8.15 -1.03 19.24
C LEU A 199 8.90 -1.54 18.00
N ALA A 200 10.24 -1.50 18.01
CA ALA A 200 11.04 -1.99 16.88
C ALA A 200 10.75 -3.45 16.55
N LEU A 201 10.67 -4.31 17.57
CA LEU A 201 10.35 -5.73 17.38
C LEU A 201 8.97 -5.93 16.75
N GLY A 202 7.97 -5.17 17.18
CA GLY A 202 6.64 -5.20 16.55
C GLY A 202 6.68 -4.81 15.07
N THR A 203 7.49 -3.81 14.70
CA THR A 203 7.68 -3.43 13.29
C THR A 203 8.35 -4.54 12.50
N VAL A 204 9.38 -5.19 13.07
CA VAL A 204 10.05 -6.35 12.43
C VAL A 204 9.07 -7.49 12.21
N LEU A 205 8.32 -7.86 13.24
CA LEU A 205 7.31 -8.93 13.14
C LEU A 205 6.25 -8.60 12.09
N LEU A 206 5.75 -7.37 12.06
CA LEU A 206 4.80 -6.93 11.05
C LEU A 206 5.37 -7.09 9.64
N MET A 207 6.61 -6.61 9.38
CA MET A 207 7.22 -6.68 8.06
C MET A 207 7.60 -8.11 7.66
N GLU A 208 8.09 -8.93 8.57
CA GLU A 208 8.56 -10.27 8.24
C GLU A 208 7.42 -11.32 8.19
N LEU A 209 6.32 -11.12 8.90
CA LEU A 209 5.23 -12.09 8.98
C LEU A 209 3.96 -11.65 8.25
N ALA A 210 3.51 -10.41 8.44
CA ALA A 210 2.20 -9.96 7.98
C ALA A 210 2.23 -9.18 6.66
N ASP A 211 3.33 -8.51 6.33
CA ASP A 211 3.41 -7.66 5.13
C ASP A 211 3.14 -8.45 3.82
N TYR A 212 3.67 -9.67 3.70
CA TYR A 212 3.48 -10.45 2.47
C TYR A 212 2.01 -10.86 2.23
N PRO A 213 1.31 -11.54 3.16
CA PRO A 213 -0.07 -11.93 2.91
C PRO A 213 -0.98 -10.72 2.67
N MET A 214 -0.83 -9.65 3.45
CA MET A 214 -1.64 -8.44 3.30
C MET A 214 -1.38 -7.76 1.95
N MET A 215 -0.12 -7.59 1.55
CA MET A 215 0.24 -7.00 0.26
C MET A 215 -0.22 -7.84 -0.93
N ARG A 216 -0.11 -9.17 -0.80
CA ARG A 216 -0.61 -10.07 -1.83
C ARG A 216 -2.11 -9.88 -2.04
N ARG A 217 -2.90 -9.84 -0.96
CA ARG A 217 -4.34 -9.59 -1.03
C ARG A 217 -4.65 -8.22 -1.60
N MET A 218 -3.94 -7.19 -1.18
CA MET A 218 -4.12 -5.85 -1.71
C MET A 218 -3.91 -5.81 -3.23
N LEU A 219 -2.82 -6.41 -3.73
CA LEU A 219 -2.55 -6.47 -5.16
C LEU A 219 -3.65 -7.22 -5.92
N LEU A 220 -4.11 -8.35 -5.38
CA LEU A 220 -5.23 -9.11 -5.95
C LEU A 220 -6.54 -8.31 -5.87
N GLY A 221 -6.78 -7.60 -4.79
CA GLY A 221 -7.95 -6.75 -4.61
C GLY A 221 -8.00 -5.54 -5.55
N ILE A 222 -6.82 -4.95 -5.87
CA ILE A 222 -6.72 -3.92 -6.92
C ILE A 222 -7.05 -4.53 -8.29
N ARG A 223 -6.49 -5.71 -8.59
CA ARG A 223 -6.77 -6.41 -9.85
C ARG A 223 -8.26 -6.71 -10.02
N GLU A 224 -8.87 -7.36 -9.02
CA GLU A 224 -10.30 -7.71 -9.05
C GLU A 224 -11.18 -6.49 -9.34
N ARG A 225 -10.88 -5.35 -8.73
CA ARG A 225 -11.65 -4.13 -8.88
C ARG A 225 -11.43 -3.45 -10.23
N ALA A 226 -10.19 -3.46 -10.72
CA ALA A 226 -9.85 -2.83 -11.99
C ALA A 226 -10.34 -3.66 -13.20
N GLU A 227 -10.45 -4.98 -13.05
CA GLU A 227 -10.96 -5.90 -14.08
C GLU A 227 -12.48 -6.10 -14.02
N ALA A 228 -13.15 -5.60 -12.97
CA ALA A 228 -14.61 -5.70 -12.87
C ALA A 228 -15.27 -4.89 -14.00
N PRO A 229 -16.31 -5.43 -14.66
CA PRO A 229 -17.08 -4.67 -15.65
C PRO A 229 -17.68 -3.42 -14.99
N ILE A 230 -17.61 -2.31 -15.72
CA ILE A 230 -18.18 -1.01 -15.32
C ILE A 230 -19.69 -1.03 -15.46
#